data_26e317125163d21fd13ef8d1a93baf3e
#
_entry.id   26e317125163d21fd13ef8d1a93baf3e
#
_cell.length_a   1.000
_cell.length_b   1.000
_cell.length_c   1.000
_cell.angle_alpha   90.00
_cell.angle_beta   90.00
_cell.angle_gamma   90.00
#
_symmetry.space_group_name_H-M   'P 1'
#
loop_
_entity.id
_entity.type
_entity.pdbx_description
1 polymer ?
#
loop_
_entity_poly.entity_id
_entity_poly.type
_entity_poly.pdbx_seq_one_letter_code
_entity_poly.pdbx_strand_id
1 'polypeptide(L)'
;MSVIKVSIVSSNEEIFSGEATMVFATGSLGELGIAPGHTPLLTGLAPGPVRVQNNSYEETFFCSGGFIEVQPDIVTILSDTAERADSLDEAAAIKAKEQAEKDLSDKDDNIDYAKAAAQLAEAAARLKTIQKIRKNQ
;
A
#
# COMPACT_ATOMS: atom_id res chain seq x y z
N MET A 1 5.16 -25.74 -7.43
CA MET A 1 5.72 -24.65 -6.62
C MET A 1 4.81 -24.32 -5.47
N SER A 2 5.40 -23.95 -4.33
CA SER A 2 4.61 -23.54 -3.18
C SER A 2 3.98 -22.18 -3.41
N VAL A 3 2.74 -22.04 -2.99
CA VAL A 3 2.03 -20.77 -3.06
C VAL A 3 1.46 -20.42 -1.70
N ILE A 4 1.18 -19.15 -1.49
CA ILE A 4 0.50 -18.63 -0.32
C ILE A 4 -0.76 -17.91 -0.79
N LYS A 5 -1.85 -18.08 -0.07
CA LYS A 5 -3.09 -17.36 -0.39
C LYS A 5 -2.95 -15.91 0.03
N VAL A 6 -3.51 -15.00 -0.77
CA VAL A 6 -3.47 -13.57 -0.50
C VAL A 6 -4.88 -13.00 -0.59
N SER A 7 -5.28 -12.27 0.43
CA SER A 7 -6.53 -11.52 0.46
C SER A 7 -6.23 -10.07 0.79
N ILE A 8 -6.68 -9.15 -0.04
CA ILE A 8 -6.58 -7.70 0.20
C ILE A 8 -7.99 -7.16 0.33
N VAL A 9 -8.31 -6.64 1.52
CA VAL A 9 -9.64 -6.15 1.85
C VAL A 9 -9.54 -4.68 2.25
N SER A 10 -10.34 -3.83 1.65
CA SER A 10 -10.57 -2.47 2.10
C SER A 10 -11.81 -2.43 2.99
N SER A 11 -12.13 -1.26 3.55
CA SER A 11 -13.22 -1.12 4.53
C SER A 11 -14.55 -1.70 4.08
N ASN A 12 -14.84 -1.77 2.79
CA ASN A 12 -16.15 -2.17 2.28
C ASN A 12 -16.13 -3.35 1.31
N GLU A 13 -14.95 -3.76 0.82
CA GLU A 13 -14.92 -4.80 -0.22
C GLU A 13 -13.59 -5.53 -0.28
N GLU A 14 -13.65 -6.71 -0.83
CA GLU A 14 -12.45 -7.47 -1.18
C GLU A 14 -11.90 -6.96 -2.51
N ILE A 15 -10.67 -6.45 -2.48
CA ILE A 15 -10.02 -5.88 -3.67
C ILE A 15 -9.31 -6.96 -4.47
N PHE A 16 -8.74 -7.95 -3.79
CA PHE A 16 -7.99 -9.03 -4.41
C PHE A 16 -8.11 -10.29 -3.59
N SER A 17 -8.22 -11.42 -4.28
CA SER A 17 -8.13 -12.75 -3.67
C SER A 17 -7.46 -13.68 -4.68
N GLY A 18 -6.39 -14.33 -4.26
CA GLY A 18 -5.66 -15.22 -5.16
C GLY A 18 -4.49 -15.90 -4.47
N GLU A 19 -3.60 -16.46 -5.26
CA GLU A 19 -2.41 -17.15 -4.78
C GLU A 19 -1.16 -16.45 -5.27
N ALA A 20 -0.09 -16.49 -4.47
CA ALA A 20 1.17 -15.85 -4.80
C ALA A 20 2.35 -16.73 -4.47
N THR A 21 3.45 -16.51 -5.18
CA THR A 21 4.75 -17.08 -4.84
C THR A 21 5.53 -16.17 -3.91
N MET A 22 5.29 -14.87 -3.97
CA MET A 22 5.85 -13.86 -3.06
C MET A 22 4.88 -12.69 -2.91
N VAL A 23 4.88 -12.09 -1.73
CA VAL A 23 4.16 -10.85 -1.45
C VAL A 23 5.14 -9.85 -0.84
N PHE A 24 5.15 -8.63 -1.36
CA PHE A 24 5.94 -7.53 -0.79
C PHE A 24 4.99 -6.45 -0.30
N ALA A 25 5.18 -5.99 0.92
CA ALA A 25 4.32 -4.99 1.53
C ALA A 25 5.14 -3.92 2.24
N THR A 26 4.56 -2.74 2.40
CA THR A 26 5.19 -1.62 3.11
C THR A 26 4.74 -1.67 4.57
N GLY A 27 5.53 -2.30 5.42
CA GLY A 27 5.24 -2.35 6.86
C GLY A 27 5.58 -1.03 7.54
N SER A 28 4.92 -0.76 8.67
CA SER A 28 5.19 0.44 9.46
C SER A 28 6.60 0.44 10.07
N LEU A 29 7.21 -0.73 10.21
CA LEU A 29 8.57 -0.88 10.74
C LEU A 29 9.59 -1.22 9.63
N GLY A 30 9.18 -1.23 8.39
CA GLY A 30 10.03 -1.54 7.26
C GLY A 30 9.34 -2.40 6.23
N GLU A 31 9.99 -2.53 5.08
CA GLU A 31 9.46 -3.33 3.98
C GLU A 31 9.47 -4.82 4.32
N LEU A 32 8.40 -5.52 3.93
CA LEU A 32 8.21 -6.94 4.20
C LEU A 32 8.25 -7.75 2.91
N GLY A 33 8.95 -8.89 2.94
CA GLY A 33 8.88 -9.90 1.88
C GLY A 33 8.34 -11.19 2.49
N ILE A 34 7.26 -11.71 1.92
CA ILE A 34 6.54 -12.86 2.49
C ILE A 34 6.50 -13.99 1.47
N ALA A 35 7.11 -15.12 1.83
CA ALA A 35 7.10 -16.34 1.05
C ALA A 35 6.14 -17.36 1.68
N PRO A 36 5.70 -18.38 0.92
CA PRO A 36 4.91 -19.48 1.49
C PRO A 36 5.63 -20.12 2.68
N GLY A 37 4.89 -20.42 3.74
CA GLY A 37 5.45 -20.99 4.96
C GLY A 37 6.02 -19.97 5.92
N HIS A 38 5.81 -18.67 5.67
CA HIS A 38 6.32 -17.58 6.52
C HIS A 38 5.81 -17.72 7.95
N THR A 39 6.68 -17.38 8.89
CA THR A 39 6.33 -17.33 10.32
C THR A 39 5.16 -16.37 10.55
N PRO A 40 4.21 -16.71 11.42
CA PRO A 40 3.09 -15.81 11.73
C PRO A 40 3.57 -14.43 12.19
N LEU A 41 2.90 -13.40 11.67
CA LEU A 41 3.23 -12.01 11.96
C LEU A 41 1.97 -11.15 11.86
N LEU A 42 1.82 -10.21 12.78
CA LEU A 42 0.80 -9.17 12.68
C LEU A 42 1.48 -7.83 12.88
N THR A 43 1.39 -6.96 11.90
CA THR A 43 2.01 -5.63 11.99
C THR A 43 1.19 -4.60 11.22
N GLY A 44 1.45 -3.32 11.51
CA GLY A 44 0.84 -2.22 10.80
C GLY A 44 1.44 -2.02 9.41
N LEU A 45 0.67 -1.41 8.53
CA LEU A 45 1.10 -1.00 7.20
C LEU A 45 1.22 0.52 7.15
N ALA A 46 2.31 0.99 6.55
CA ALA A 46 2.43 2.39 6.14
C ALA A 46 1.82 2.55 4.74
N PRO A 47 1.42 3.78 4.35
CA PRO A 47 0.98 4.00 2.98
C PRO A 47 2.06 3.59 1.99
N GLY A 48 1.70 2.78 1.01
CA GLY A 48 2.68 2.32 0.05
C GLY A 48 2.18 1.17 -0.80
N PRO A 49 3.04 0.66 -1.69
CA PRO A 49 2.68 -0.43 -2.58
C PRO A 49 2.66 -1.78 -1.88
N VAL A 50 1.75 -2.64 -2.32
CA VAL A 50 1.75 -4.07 -2.04
C VAL A 50 1.88 -4.77 -3.39
N ARG A 51 2.90 -5.61 -3.53
CA ARG A 51 3.15 -6.34 -4.77
C ARG A 51 2.89 -7.82 -4.56
N VAL A 52 2.06 -8.38 -5.42
CA VAL A 52 1.71 -9.80 -5.39
C VAL A 52 2.33 -10.44 -6.63
N GLN A 53 3.28 -11.34 -6.42
CA GLN A 53 3.97 -12.05 -7.51
C GLN A 53 3.47 -13.49 -7.61
N ASN A 54 3.19 -13.94 -8.82
CA ASN A 54 2.85 -15.32 -9.10
C ASN A 54 3.60 -15.73 -10.36
N ASN A 55 4.74 -16.39 -10.20
CA ASN A 55 5.65 -16.77 -11.28
C ASN A 55 6.08 -15.55 -12.13
N SER A 56 5.64 -15.47 -13.38
CA SER A 56 5.98 -14.37 -14.28
C SER A 56 5.02 -13.18 -14.21
N TYR A 57 4.01 -13.27 -13.36
CA TYR A 57 2.96 -12.25 -13.25
C TYR A 57 3.12 -11.49 -11.93
N GLU A 58 3.04 -10.17 -12.00
CA GLU A 58 3.06 -9.33 -10.81
C GLU A 58 1.92 -8.33 -10.88
N GLU A 59 1.20 -8.20 -9.79
CA GLU A 59 0.15 -7.21 -9.64
C GLU A 59 0.47 -6.31 -8.46
N THR A 60 0.34 -5.00 -8.64
CA THR A 60 0.65 -4.02 -7.63
C THR A 60 -0.61 -3.27 -7.21
N PHE A 61 -0.75 -3.11 -5.91
CA PHE A 61 -1.83 -2.34 -5.29
C PHE A 61 -1.22 -1.22 -4.46
N PHE A 62 -1.92 -0.11 -4.38
CA PHE A 62 -1.60 0.92 -3.40
C PHE A 62 -2.53 0.74 -2.20
N CYS A 63 -1.94 0.66 -1.01
CA CYS A 63 -2.69 0.59 0.26
C CYS A 63 -2.38 1.84 1.07
N SER A 64 -3.41 2.49 1.60
CA SER A 64 -3.27 3.74 2.34
C SER A 64 -2.82 3.56 3.78
N GLY A 65 -2.64 2.32 4.22
CA GLY A 65 -2.30 1.96 5.59
C GLY A 65 -3.26 0.89 6.08
N GLY A 66 -3.09 0.45 7.30
CA GLY A 66 -3.90 -0.60 7.89
C GLY A 66 -3.04 -1.64 8.57
N PHE A 67 -3.39 -2.91 8.39
CA PHE A 67 -2.69 -4.04 9.03
C PHE A 67 -2.47 -5.17 8.05
N ILE A 68 -1.41 -5.91 8.28
CA ILE A 68 -1.13 -7.17 7.59
C ILE A 68 -1.02 -8.30 8.60
N GLU A 69 -1.74 -9.38 8.36
CA GLU A 69 -1.65 -10.61 9.14
C GLU A 69 -1.06 -11.69 8.25
N VAL A 70 0.04 -12.28 8.71
CA VAL A 70 0.74 -13.34 7.99
C VAL A 70 0.57 -14.64 8.74
N GLN A 71 0.13 -15.66 8.02
CA GLN A 71 0.10 -17.06 8.46
C GLN A 71 0.91 -17.87 7.46
N PRO A 72 1.34 -19.11 7.78
CA PRO A 72 2.14 -19.87 6.83
C PRO A 72 1.47 -20.14 5.48
N ASP A 73 0.14 -20.16 5.43
CA ASP A 73 -0.63 -20.50 4.23
C ASP A 73 -1.47 -19.34 3.69
N ILE A 74 -1.57 -18.22 4.41
CA ILE A 74 -2.40 -17.08 3.99
C ILE A 74 -1.84 -15.76 4.49
N VAL A 75 -1.88 -14.74 3.63
CA VAL A 75 -1.62 -13.35 3.98
C VAL A 75 -2.92 -12.58 3.83
N THR A 76 -3.32 -11.89 4.88
CA THR A 76 -4.51 -11.04 4.86
C THR A 76 -4.09 -9.59 5.08
N ILE A 77 -4.46 -8.73 4.14
CA ILE A 77 -4.18 -7.29 4.21
C ILE A 77 -5.51 -6.58 4.40
N LEU A 78 -5.62 -5.86 5.52
CA LEU A 78 -6.78 -5.05 5.87
C LEU A 78 -6.35 -3.59 5.76
N SER A 79 -6.75 -2.94 4.69
CA SER A 79 -6.35 -1.56 4.41
C SER A 79 -7.54 -0.61 4.53
N ASP A 80 -7.28 0.62 4.91
CA ASP A 80 -8.32 1.65 4.94
C ASP A 80 -8.84 1.89 3.52
N THR A 81 -7.94 2.06 2.57
CA THR A 81 -8.25 2.05 1.14
C THR A 81 -7.19 1.25 0.40
N ALA A 82 -7.62 0.54 -0.63
CA ALA A 82 -6.72 -0.22 -1.49
C ALA A 82 -7.17 -0.07 -2.94
N GLU A 83 -6.24 0.18 -3.83
CA GLU A 83 -6.52 0.40 -5.24
C GLU A 83 -5.48 -0.31 -6.09
N ARG A 84 -5.90 -0.80 -7.26
CA ARG A 84 -4.94 -1.31 -8.23
C ARG A 84 -4.06 -0.16 -8.70
N ALA A 85 -2.77 -0.41 -8.76
CA ALA A 85 -1.81 0.67 -9.06
C ALA A 85 -2.02 1.26 -10.47
N ASP A 86 -2.47 0.45 -11.41
CA ASP A 86 -2.77 0.91 -12.78
C ASP A 86 -3.99 1.83 -12.86
N SER A 87 -4.80 1.87 -11.80
CA SER A 87 -5.99 2.75 -11.71
C SER A 87 -5.70 4.06 -11.00
N LEU A 88 -4.47 4.28 -10.52
CA LEU A 88 -4.12 5.48 -9.77
C LEU A 88 -4.01 6.70 -10.70
N ASP A 89 -4.60 7.80 -10.26
CA ASP A 89 -4.57 9.08 -10.97
C ASP A 89 -3.37 9.91 -10.51
N GLU A 90 -2.36 10.00 -11.37
CA GLU A 90 -1.14 10.76 -11.07
C GLU A 90 -1.41 12.25 -10.86
N ALA A 91 -2.27 12.84 -11.68
CA ALA A 91 -2.60 14.27 -11.57
C ALA A 91 -3.27 14.58 -10.24
N ALA A 92 -4.20 13.73 -9.80
CA ALA A 92 -4.84 13.88 -8.51
C ALA A 92 -3.85 13.71 -7.36
N ALA A 93 -2.90 12.77 -7.48
CA ALA A 93 -1.88 12.54 -6.47
C ALA A 93 -0.92 13.73 -6.34
N ILE A 94 -0.52 14.33 -7.45
CA ILE A 94 0.32 15.53 -7.47
C ILE A 94 -0.39 16.69 -6.80
N LYS A 95 -1.66 16.92 -7.13
CA LYS A 95 -2.48 17.97 -6.52
C LYS A 95 -2.62 17.78 -5.01
N ALA A 96 -2.90 16.55 -4.58
CA ALA A 96 -3.03 16.24 -3.16
C ALA A 96 -1.73 16.49 -2.41
N LYS A 97 -0.60 16.13 -3.01
CA LYS A 97 0.72 16.37 -2.42
C LYS A 97 1.01 17.86 -2.27
N GLU A 98 0.77 18.64 -3.32
CA GLU A 98 0.97 20.09 -3.30
C GLU A 98 0.09 20.78 -2.26
N GLN A 99 -1.17 20.35 -2.16
CA GLN A 99 -2.08 20.91 -1.17
C GLN A 99 -1.63 20.59 0.27
N ALA A 100 -1.17 19.34 0.51
CA ALA A 100 -0.68 18.95 1.83
C ALA A 100 0.60 19.69 2.20
N GLU A 101 1.51 19.91 1.25
CA GLU A 101 2.73 20.70 1.46
C GLU A 101 2.39 22.14 1.82
N LYS A 102 1.41 22.73 1.12
CA LYS A 102 0.93 24.08 1.40
C LYS A 102 0.35 24.18 2.79
N ASP A 103 -0.49 23.21 3.18
CA ASP A 103 -1.12 23.20 4.51
C ASP A 103 -0.06 23.10 5.62
N LEU A 104 1.00 22.31 5.40
CA LEU A 104 2.09 22.18 6.36
C LEU A 104 2.94 23.45 6.48
N SER A 105 3.07 24.22 5.40
CA SER A 105 3.84 25.47 5.40
C SER A 105 3.04 26.66 5.88
N ASP A 106 1.73 26.56 5.96
CA ASP A 106 0.85 27.64 6.40
C ASP A 106 0.86 27.73 7.93
N LYS A 107 0.88 28.96 8.46
CA LYS A 107 0.90 29.23 9.91
C LYS A 107 -0.48 29.49 10.47
N ASP A 108 -1.52 29.06 9.80
CA ASP A 108 -2.89 29.22 10.25
C ASP A 108 -3.20 28.26 11.39
N ASP A 109 -3.70 28.81 12.51
CA ASP A 109 -4.06 28.03 13.71
C ASP A 109 -5.21 27.05 13.48
N ASN A 110 -5.94 27.18 12.38
CA ASN A 110 -7.05 26.30 12.04
C ASN A 110 -6.62 25.03 11.28
N ILE A 111 -5.33 24.89 10.98
CA ILE A 111 -4.84 23.73 10.22
C ILE A 111 -4.45 22.61 11.18
N ASP A 112 -4.95 21.42 10.90
CA ASP A 112 -4.53 20.18 11.56
C ASP A 112 -3.26 19.68 10.89
N TYR A 113 -2.10 20.00 11.48
CA TYR A 113 -0.81 19.63 10.94
C TYR A 113 -0.60 18.11 10.90
N ALA A 114 -1.14 17.36 11.85
CA ALA A 114 -1.05 15.91 11.86
C ALA A 114 -1.79 15.31 10.68
N LYS A 115 -2.97 15.83 10.38
CA LYS A 115 -3.76 15.40 9.21
C LYS A 115 -3.06 15.76 7.90
N ALA A 116 -2.52 16.97 7.80
CA ALA A 116 -1.80 17.42 6.62
C ALA A 116 -0.54 16.56 6.38
N ALA A 117 0.20 16.22 7.44
CA ALA A 117 1.37 15.36 7.34
C ALA A 117 1.00 13.96 6.87
N ALA A 118 -0.10 13.40 7.36
CA ALA A 118 -0.60 12.10 6.94
C ALA A 118 -1.03 12.12 5.47
N GLN A 119 -1.70 13.17 5.03
CA GLN A 119 -2.11 13.35 3.64
C GLN A 119 -0.91 13.49 2.70
N LEU A 120 0.13 14.20 3.14
CA LEU A 120 1.37 14.32 2.37
C LEU A 120 2.05 12.96 2.21
N ALA A 121 2.16 12.19 3.29
CA ALA A 121 2.77 10.86 3.26
C ALA A 121 2.02 9.94 2.30
N GLU A 122 0.69 9.96 2.34
CA GLU A 122 -0.14 9.15 1.45
C GLU A 122 0.02 9.57 -0.01
N ALA A 123 -0.04 10.87 -0.30
CA ALA A 123 0.10 11.37 -1.66
C ALA A 123 1.48 11.08 -2.23
N ALA A 124 2.53 11.26 -1.43
CA ALA A 124 3.89 10.95 -1.84
C ALA A 124 4.07 9.45 -2.13
N ALA A 125 3.46 8.58 -1.31
CA ALA A 125 3.51 7.14 -1.50
C ALA A 125 2.76 6.72 -2.78
N ARG A 126 1.62 7.36 -3.08
CA ARG A 126 0.88 7.12 -4.33
C ARG A 126 1.75 7.46 -5.55
N LEU A 127 2.38 8.62 -5.53
CA LEU A 127 3.26 9.06 -6.63
C LEU A 127 4.44 8.10 -6.82
N LYS A 128 5.05 7.69 -5.72
CA LYS A 128 6.15 6.73 -5.76
C LYS A 128 5.71 5.40 -6.38
N THR A 129 4.52 4.93 -6.04
CA THR A 129 3.94 3.71 -6.58
C THR A 129 3.72 3.82 -8.08
N ILE A 130 3.16 4.94 -8.55
CA ILE A 130 2.93 5.21 -9.96
C ILE A 130 4.25 5.23 -10.74
N GLN A 131 5.26 5.92 -10.21
CA GLN A 131 6.57 6.02 -10.83
C GLN A 131 7.27 4.66 -10.93
N LYS A 132 7.11 3.83 -9.90
CA LYS A 132 7.69 2.49 -9.85
C LYS A 132 7.10 1.58 -10.94
N ILE A 133 5.81 1.68 -11.17
CA ILE A 133 5.13 0.92 -12.22
C ILE A 133 5.59 1.35 -13.60
N ARG A 134 5.77 2.65 -13.83
CA ARG A 134 6.26 3.18 -15.10
C ARG A 134 7.65 2.67 -15.44
N LYS A 135 8.51 2.53 -14.45
CA LYS A 135 9.87 2.02 -14.68
C LYS A 135 9.90 0.56 -15.10
N ASN A 136 8.86 -0.19 -14.74
CA ASN A 136 8.77 -1.63 -15.01
C ASN A 136 8.00 -1.94 -16.29
N GLN A 137 7.57 -0.93 -17.04
CA GLN A 137 6.89 -1.10 -18.33
C GLN A 137 7.86 -1.04 -19.50
#